data_5929e4f5aa35ff26c5ba0c43c29ecc1a
#
_entry.id   5929e4f5aa35ff26c5ba0c43c29ecc1a
#
_cell.length_a   1.000
_cell.length_b   1.000
_cell.length_c   1.000
_cell.angle_alpha   90.00
_cell.angle_beta   90.00
_cell.angle_gamma   90.00
#
_symmetry.space_group_name_H-M   'P 1'
#
loop_
_entity.id
_entity.type
_entity.pdbx_description
1 polymer ?
#
loop_
_entity_poly.entity_id
_entity_poly.type
_entity_poly.pdbx_seq_one_letter_code
_entity_poly.pdbx_strand_id
1 'polypeptide(L)'
;MKKIAVIGGGASGLMAAITAAKNGADVTVFEKNDRIGKKILQTGNGKCNYTNLDMDDSYFYSSSDNGIIKKILSKFNEKDTIAFFENLGIVPRNRNGGIYPYPETATAILDVLRMEVERLGIKLSLSNTIDSIKEKGTGFIVNSTFFDRIIIAAGGKSAPKTGSDGDGYKIAKRFGHKPLKALPALTQLISNEKYFKSISGVRAEAYLSLYIDGRFIKKSHGELQLTDTGLSGICSFELSSLISRGIDSKRKAEVEINFFNDLSKKDFAELLRKRIKLQPERPAELLFTGIFNKKLSLLFLKMASVSLNKNSGSLNEKELATLSDSVCSFRVVISSVGDFAKSQVTSGGVPLNEVNENLESKKKKGLFFAGEVLDVDGICGGYNLQWAWSSGFSAGKAAAFD
;
A
#
# COMPACT_ATOMS: atom_id res chain seq x y z
N MET A 1 35.09 -14.92 -2.64
CA MET A 1 34.05 -14.05 -2.03
C MET A 1 33.43 -13.24 -3.15
N LYS A 2 32.11 -13.31 -3.35
CA LYS A 2 31.40 -12.58 -4.41
C LYS A 2 31.30 -11.10 -4.03
N LYS A 3 31.54 -10.22 -5.00
CA LYS A 3 31.29 -8.77 -4.86
C LYS A 3 29.89 -8.43 -5.33
N ILE A 4 29.05 -7.89 -4.47
CA ILE A 4 27.64 -7.62 -4.78
C ILE A 4 27.34 -6.13 -4.64
N ALA A 5 26.77 -5.54 -5.70
CA ALA A 5 26.19 -4.20 -5.65
C ALA A 5 24.71 -4.28 -5.35
N VAL A 6 24.25 -3.60 -4.30
CA VAL A 6 22.82 -3.41 -4.00
C VAL A 6 22.44 -1.97 -4.34
N ILE A 7 21.49 -1.80 -5.25
CA ILE A 7 21.05 -0.49 -5.73
C ILE A 7 19.79 -0.09 -4.97
N GLY A 8 19.92 0.81 -4.01
CA GLY A 8 18.88 1.30 -3.11
C GLY A 8 19.05 0.81 -1.67
N GLY A 9 19.16 1.75 -0.74
CA GLY A 9 19.31 1.53 0.70
C GLY A 9 17.96 1.57 1.45
N GLY A 10 16.87 1.12 0.81
CA GLY A 10 15.54 0.94 1.42
C GLY A 10 15.38 -0.39 2.13
N ALA A 11 14.16 -0.74 2.55
CA ALA A 11 13.85 -1.97 3.29
C ALA A 11 14.38 -3.23 2.59
N SER A 12 14.01 -3.46 1.33
CA SER A 12 14.43 -4.63 0.56
C SER A 12 15.93 -4.65 0.30
N GLY A 13 16.54 -3.48 0.03
CA GLY A 13 17.97 -3.40 -0.23
C GLY A 13 18.81 -3.67 1.02
N LEU A 14 18.40 -3.16 2.18
CA LEU A 14 19.09 -3.43 3.46
C LEU A 14 18.97 -4.91 3.84
N MET A 15 17.79 -5.52 3.70
CA MET A 15 17.61 -6.96 3.93
C MET A 15 18.47 -7.79 2.96
N ALA A 16 18.50 -7.42 1.67
CA ALA A 16 19.33 -8.12 0.68
C ALA A 16 20.83 -8.00 1.00
N ALA A 17 21.28 -6.80 1.37
CA ALA A 17 22.68 -6.56 1.73
C ALA A 17 23.11 -7.34 2.99
N ILE A 18 22.30 -7.29 4.04
CA ILE A 18 22.55 -8.03 5.30
C ILE A 18 22.57 -9.53 5.03
N THR A 19 21.60 -10.04 4.26
CA THR A 19 21.52 -11.46 3.94
C THR A 19 22.73 -11.91 3.11
N ALA A 20 23.10 -11.15 2.08
CA ALA A 20 24.26 -11.48 1.25
C ALA A 20 25.57 -11.46 2.05
N ALA A 21 25.77 -10.46 2.92
CA ALA A 21 26.97 -10.38 3.78
C ALA A 21 27.03 -11.51 4.80
N LYS A 22 25.90 -11.89 5.42
CA LYS A 22 25.83 -13.07 6.31
C LYS A 22 26.19 -14.39 5.59
N ASN A 23 26.02 -14.43 4.27
CA ASN A 23 26.42 -15.56 3.43
C ASN A 23 27.80 -15.37 2.77
N GLY A 24 28.65 -14.49 3.31
CA GLY A 24 30.04 -14.37 2.94
C GLY A 24 30.35 -13.50 1.73
N ALA A 25 29.42 -12.67 1.25
CA ALA A 25 29.67 -11.73 0.16
C ALA A 25 30.30 -10.41 0.63
N ASP A 26 31.13 -9.77 -0.22
CA ASP A 26 31.57 -8.37 -0.08
C ASP A 26 30.51 -7.46 -0.70
N VAL A 27 29.76 -6.73 0.14
CA VAL A 27 28.57 -5.99 -0.27
C VAL A 27 28.80 -4.49 -0.25
N THR A 28 28.38 -3.81 -1.32
CA THR A 28 28.29 -2.34 -1.37
C THR A 28 26.86 -1.94 -1.67
N VAL A 29 26.26 -1.13 -0.82
CA VAL A 29 24.94 -0.52 -1.03
C VAL A 29 25.13 0.87 -1.61
N PHE A 30 24.52 1.11 -2.78
CA PHE A 30 24.45 2.44 -3.41
C PHE A 30 23.11 3.08 -3.05
N GLU A 31 23.15 4.25 -2.44
CA GLU A 31 21.98 5.05 -2.09
C GLU A 31 22.15 6.48 -2.59
N LYS A 32 21.17 6.96 -3.34
CA LYS A 32 21.21 8.32 -3.90
C LYS A 32 20.98 9.43 -2.88
N ASN A 33 20.35 9.10 -1.76
CA ASN A 33 20.18 10.03 -0.65
C ASN A 33 21.44 10.06 0.24
N ASP A 34 21.49 11.08 1.12
CA ASP A 34 22.50 11.26 2.15
C ASP A 34 22.48 10.21 3.26
N ARG A 35 21.44 9.37 3.32
CA ARG A 35 21.24 8.33 4.31
C ARG A 35 20.33 7.21 3.82
N ILE A 36 20.51 6.00 4.33
CA ILE A 36 19.68 4.84 4.07
C ILE A 36 18.34 4.91 4.81
N GLY A 37 17.35 4.16 4.34
CA GLY A 37 16.10 3.87 5.06
C GLY A 37 15.08 5.02 5.14
N LYS A 38 15.20 6.09 4.34
CA LYS A 38 14.29 7.25 4.41
C LYS A 38 12.81 6.85 4.31
N LYS A 39 12.45 5.90 3.42
CA LYS A 39 11.05 5.46 3.27
C LYS A 39 10.56 4.64 4.46
N ILE A 40 11.44 3.90 5.15
CA ILE A 40 11.08 3.14 6.37
C ILE A 40 10.50 4.09 7.42
N LEU A 41 11.10 5.28 7.60
CA LEU A 41 10.68 6.27 8.59
C LEU A 41 9.26 6.80 8.38
N GLN A 42 8.69 6.66 7.19
CA GLN A 42 7.33 7.12 6.86
C GLN A 42 6.28 6.01 6.99
N THR A 43 6.71 4.75 7.14
CA THR A 43 5.80 3.60 7.20
C THR A 43 4.97 3.60 8.47
N GLY A 44 3.70 3.18 8.37
CA GLY A 44 2.78 3.11 9.51
C GLY A 44 2.62 4.46 10.26
N ASN A 45 2.60 5.58 9.53
CA ASN A 45 2.60 6.93 10.12
C ASN A 45 3.77 7.17 11.10
N GLY A 46 4.97 6.70 10.75
CA GLY A 46 6.17 6.81 11.59
C GLY A 46 6.31 5.73 12.66
N LYS A 47 5.40 4.76 12.73
CA LYS A 47 5.41 3.66 13.71
C LYS A 47 6.06 2.38 13.20
N CYS A 48 6.14 2.20 11.87
CA CYS A 48 6.62 1.02 11.17
C CYS A 48 5.86 -0.27 11.53
N ASN A 49 4.71 -0.48 10.90
CA ASN A 49 4.08 -1.80 10.88
C ASN A 49 4.92 -2.71 9.97
N TYR A 50 5.86 -3.48 10.54
CA TYR A 50 6.89 -4.15 9.75
C TYR A 50 6.49 -5.53 9.24
N THR A 51 5.42 -6.14 9.76
CA THR A 51 4.78 -7.36 9.24
C THR A 51 3.39 -7.55 9.82
N ASN A 52 2.70 -8.63 9.43
CA ASN A 52 1.37 -8.99 9.93
C ASN A 52 1.34 -10.49 10.26
N LEU A 53 0.62 -10.87 11.33
CA LEU A 53 0.44 -12.28 11.69
C LEU A 53 -0.52 -13.02 10.74
N ASP A 54 -1.48 -12.30 10.16
CA ASP A 54 -2.38 -12.81 9.14
C ASP A 54 -1.73 -12.60 7.76
N MET A 55 -0.85 -13.53 7.36
CA MET A 55 -0.07 -13.43 6.12
C MET A 55 -0.52 -14.48 5.12
N ASP A 56 -1.11 -14.01 4.00
CA ASP A 56 -1.55 -14.85 2.90
C ASP A 56 -1.17 -14.21 1.56
N ASP A 57 -0.86 -15.03 0.55
CA ASP A 57 -0.47 -14.55 -0.78
C ASP A 57 -1.62 -13.85 -1.52
N SER A 58 -2.88 -14.12 -1.17
CA SER A 58 -4.05 -13.41 -1.71
C SER A 58 -4.14 -11.93 -1.32
N TYR A 59 -3.38 -11.49 -0.31
CA TYR A 59 -3.27 -10.09 0.08
C TYR A 59 -2.32 -9.28 -0.79
N PHE A 60 -1.66 -9.94 -1.75
CA PHE A 60 -0.77 -9.31 -2.71
C PHE A 60 -1.35 -9.38 -4.11
N TYR A 61 -1.05 -8.38 -4.89
CA TYR A 61 -1.38 -8.35 -6.31
C TYR A 61 -0.13 -8.30 -7.16
N SER A 62 -0.15 -9.05 -8.25
CA SER A 62 0.75 -8.92 -9.40
C SER A 62 -0.02 -9.25 -10.67
N SER A 63 0.27 -8.58 -11.77
CA SER A 63 -0.36 -8.87 -13.06
C SER A 63 0.15 -10.17 -13.70
N SER A 64 1.24 -10.72 -13.21
CA SER A 64 1.95 -11.86 -13.80
C SER A 64 2.45 -12.86 -12.76
N ASP A 65 1.78 -12.92 -11.58
CA ASP A 65 2.13 -13.93 -10.58
C ASP A 65 1.79 -15.34 -11.09
N ASN A 66 2.76 -16.20 -11.00
CA ASN A 66 2.66 -17.64 -11.30
C ASN A 66 3.04 -18.48 -10.07
N GLY A 67 2.69 -18.02 -8.88
CA GLY A 67 3.02 -18.62 -7.60
C GLY A 67 4.39 -18.18 -7.04
N ILE A 68 5.04 -17.19 -7.64
CA ILE A 68 6.31 -16.64 -7.12
C ILE A 68 6.09 -15.92 -5.80
N ILE A 69 5.01 -15.15 -5.62
CA ILE A 69 4.71 -14.46 -4.37
C ILE A 69 4.70 -15.47 -3.23
N LYS A 70 3.90 -16.52 -3.34
CA LYS A 70 3.81 -17.58 -2.33
C LYS A 70 5.16 -18.22 -2.00
N LYS A 71 5.94 -18.55 -3.04
CA LYS A 71 7.29 -19.13 -2.88
C LYS A 71 8.24 -18.19 -2.15
N ILE A 72 8.23 -16.90 -2.46
CA ILE A 72 9.11 -15.91 -1.83
C ILE A 72 8.70 -15.68 -0.37
N LEU A 73 7.41 -15.54 -0.09
CA LEU A 73 6.90 -15.41 1.28
C LEU A 73 7.21 -16.65 2.12
N SER A 74 7.15 -17.86 1.55
CA SER A 74 7.48 -19.09 2.28
C SER A 74 8.98 -19.25 2.60
N LYS A 75 9.88 -18.61 1.83
CA LYS A 75 11.33 -18.62 2.10
C LYS A 75 11.74 -17.75 3.28
N PHE A 76 10.96 -16.72 3.56
CA PHE A 76 11.15 -15.79 4.67
C PHE A 76 9.80 -15.17 5.02
N ASN A 77 9.07 -15.81 5.92
CA ASN A 77 7.70 -15.46 6.28
C ASN A 77 7.63 -14.43 7.41
N GLU A 78 6.43 -14.17 7.93
CA GLU A 78 6.18 -13.23 9.03
C GLU A 78 6.89 -13.64 10.33
N LYS A 79 7.00 -14.95 10.61
CA LYS A 79 7.68 -15.48 11.81
C LYS A 79 9.18 -15.29 11.68
N ASP A 80 9.73 -15.57 10.48
CA ASP A 80 11.15 -15.32 10.20
C ASP A 80 11.48 -13.84 10.30
N THR A 81 10.57 -12.96 9.84
CA THR A 81 10.71 -11.52 9.96
C THR A 81 10.74 -11.07 11.42
N ILE A 82 9.80 -11.55 12.23
CA ILE A 82 9.76 -11.24 13.66
C ILE A 82 11.06 -11.71 14.32
N ALA A 83 11.45 -12.97 14.13
CA ALA A 83 12.68 -13.53 14.68
C ALA A 83 13.95 -12.79 14.22
N PHE A 84 13.99 -12.35 12.95
CA PHE A 84 15.10 -11.53 12.44
C PHE A 84 15.24 -10.23 13.22
N PHE A 85 14.15 -9.50 13.43
CA PHE A 85 14.19 -8.23 14.16
C PHE A 85 14.39 -8.42 15.67
N GLU A 86 13.86 -9.49 16.28
CA GLU A 86 14.16 -9.87 17.67
C GLU A 86 15.65 -10.14 17.89
N ASN A 87 16.29 -10.87 16.96
CA ASN A 87 17.74 -11.12 16.99
C ASN A 87 18.58 -9.82 16.83
N LEU A 88 18.01 -8.76 16.29
CA LEU A 88 18.61 -7.43 16.24
C LEU A 88 18.26 -6.55 17.46
N GLY A 89 17.47 -7.06 18.41
CA GLY A 89 17.10 -6.36 19.65
C GLY A 89 15.74 -5.65 19.62
N ILE A 90 14.91 -5.86 18.59
CA ILE A 90 13.54 -5.34 18.59
C ILE A 90 12.63 -6.22 19.44
N VAL A 91 11.88 -5.61 20.34
CA VAL A 91 10.75 -6.26 21.02
C VAL A 91 9.49 -6.02 20.19
N PRO A 92 8.81 -7.09 19.72
CA PRO A 92 7.61 -6.94 18.90
C PRO A 92 6.39 -6.53 19.72
N ARG A 93 5.51 -5.73 19.13
CA ARG A 93 4.21 -5.33 19.67
C ARG A 93 3.11 -5.64 18.68
N ASN A 94 2.21 -6.54 19.07
CA ASN A 94 1.03 -6.87 18.25
C ASN A 94 -0.08 -5.83 18.47
N ARG A 95 -0.64 -5.32 17.36
CA ARG A 95 -1.86 -4.51 17.32
C ARG A 95 -2.79 -5.05 16.24
N ASN A 96 -3.77 -5.85 16.65
CA ASN A 96 -4.77 -6.44 15.76
C ASN A 96 -4.15 -7.17 14.54
N GLY A 97 -3.12 -7.99 14.80
CA GLY A 97 -2.38 -8.72 13.76
C GLY A 97 -1.17 -7.97 13.21
N GLY A 98 -1.20 -6.64 13.13
CA GLY A 98 -0.05 -5.85 12.70
C GLY A 98 1.06 -5.82 13.76
N ILE A 99 2.31 -6.02 13.33
CA ILE A 99 3.47 -6.08 14.21
C ILE A 99 4.32 -4.83 14.08
N TYR A 100 4.54 -4.19 15.22
CA TYR A 100 5.28 -2.94 15.38
C TYR A 100 6.49 -3.15 16.30
N PRO A 101 7.55 -2.32 16.24
CA PRO A 101 8.52 -2.26 17.32
C PRO A 101 7.84 -1.75 18.60
N TYR A 102 8.24 -2.23 19.76
CA TYR A 102 7.60 -1.89 21.04
C TYR A 102 7.44 -0.37 21.29
N PRO A 103 8.44 0.49 20.99
CA PRO A 103 8.29 1.95 21.14
C PRO A 103 7.41 2.61 20.08
N GLU A 104 6.89 1.85 19.10
CA GLU A 104 6.08 2.34 17.98
C GLU A 104 6.73 3.51 17.23
N THR A 105 8.02 3.41 16.99
CA THR A 105 8.79 4.37 16.20
C THR A 105 9.54 3.67 15.08
N ALA A 106 9.40 4.15 13.86
CA ALA A 106 10.08 3.59 12.69
C ALA A 106 11.62 3.72 12.79
N THR A 107 12.10 4.66 13.60
CA THR A 107 13.54 4.81 13.90
C THR A 107 14.11 3.57 14.54
N ALA A 108 13.39 2.89 15.46
CA ALA A 108 13.87 1.68 16.09
C ALA A 108 14.23 0.57 15.08
N ILE A 109 13.37 0.36 14.08
CA ILE A 109 13.63 -0.60 12.99
C ILE A 109 14.83 -0.17 12.14
N LEU A 110 14.94 1.12 11.81
CA LEU A 110 16.04 1.61 10.99
C LEU A 110 17.38 1.56 11.73
N ASP A 111 17.40 1.87 13.02
CA ASP A 111 18.61 1.91 13.80
C ASP A 111 19.22 0.52 13.98
N VAL A 112 18.41 -0.51 14.27
CA VAL A 112 18.94 -1.89 14.34
C VAL A 112 19.45 -2.39 12.99
N LEU A 113 18.84 -1.98 11.88
CA LEU A 113 19.34 -2.30 10.54
C LEU A 113 20.68 -1.60 10.26
N ARG A 114 20.86 -0.33 10.68
CA ARG A 114 22.12 0.40 10.56
C ARG A 114 23.24 -0.24 11.37
N MET A 115 22.95 -0.58 12.61
CA MET A 115 23.90 -1.28 13.48
C MET A 115 24.35 -2.61 12.85
N GLU A 116 23.43 -3.36 12.25
CA GLU A 116 23.76 -4.64 11.62
C GLU A 116 24.57 -4.45 10.32
N VAL A 117 24.26 -3.41 9.53
CA VAL A 117 25.05 -3.03 8.35
C VAL A 117 26.50 -2.70 8.74
N GLU A 118 26.69 -1.93 9.81
CA GLU A 118 28.02 -1.59 10.34
C GLU A 118 28.73 -2.83 10.88
N ARG A 119 28.08 -3.65 11.70
CA ARG A 119 28.63 -4.89 12.27
C ARG A 119 29.13 -5.87 11.21
N LEU A 120 28.43 -5.95 10.07
CA LEU A 120 28.79 -6.83 8.95
C LEU A 120 29.82 -6.20 7.99
N GLY A 121 30.27 -4.98 8.21
CA GLY A 121 31.23 -4.28 7.35
C GLY A 121 30.69 -3.98 5.95
N ILE A 122 29.35 -3.84 5.80
CA ILE A 122 28.72 -3.52 4.52
C ILE A 122 29.07 -2.08 4.12
N LYS A 123 29.61 -1.89 2.92
CA LYS A 123 30.01 -0.58 2.42
C LYS A 123 28.78 0.22 2.00
N LEU A 124 28.67 1.46 2.48
CA LEU A 124 27.62 2.39 2.08
C LEU A 124 28.19 3.46 1.17
N SER A 125 27.68 3.55 -0.05
CA SER A 125 27.96 4.60 -1.00
C SER A 125 26.76 5.55 -1.07
N LEU A 126 26.75 6.55 -0.18
CA LEU A 126 25.66 7.51 0.00
C LEU A 126 25.81 8.69 -0.97
N SER A 127 24.71 9.44 -1.18
CA SER A 127 24.64 10.57 -2.14
C SER A 127 25.19 10.18 -3.52
N ASN A 128 25.01 8.91 -3.88
CA ASN A 128 25.58 8.33 -5.08
C ASN A 128 24.49 7.79 -6.01
N THR A 129 24.20 8.53 -7.07
CA THR A 129 23.31 8.11 -8.14
C THR A 129 24.03 7.11 -9.03
N ILE A 130 23.30 6.10 -9.51
CA ILE A 130 23.86 5.15 -10.48
C ILE A 130 23.75 5.72 -11.88
N ASP A 131 24.83 6.29 -12.37
CA ASP A 131 24.90 6.90 -13.70
C ASP A 131 25.09 5.85 -14.80
N SER A 132 25.86 4.81 -14.50
CA SER A 132 26.13 3.75 -15.48
C SER A 132 26.24 2.37 -14.85
N ILE A 133 25.63 1.41 -15.53
CA ILE A 133 25.87 -0.01 -15.33
C ILE A 133 26.25 -0.59 -16.66
N LYS A 134 27.42 -1.22 -16.75
CA LYS A 134 27.92 -1.88 -17.97
C LYS A 134 28.23 -3.35 -17.66
N GLU A 135 27.97 -4.21 -18.61
CA GLU A 135 28.38 -5.61 -18.53
C GLU A 135 29.88 -5.73 -18.73
N LYS A 136 30.54 -6.60 -17.94
CA LYS A 136 31.95 -6.94 -18.10
C LYS A 136 32.17 -8.40 -17.77
N GLY A 137 32.43 -9.24 -18.79
CA GLY A 137 32.56 -10.69 -18.63
C GLY A 137 31.28 -11.27 -18.03
N THR A 138 31.40 -11.97 -16.92
CA THR A 138 30.26 -12.56 -16.18
C THR A 138 29.65 -11.64 -15.12
N GLY A 139 30.17 -10.41 -14.96
CA GLY A 139 29.73 -9.45 -13.96
C GLY A 139 29.40 -8.08 -14.56
N PHE A 140 29.49 -7.07 -13.72
CA PHE A 140 29.03 -5.72 -14.02
C PHE A 140 30.03 -4.66 -13.53
N ILE A 141 30.12 -3.56 -14.24
CA ILE A 141 30.75 -2.32 -13.74
C ILE A 141 29.64 -1.35 -13.35
N VAL A 142 29.60 -0.99 -12.07
CA VAL A 142 28.71 0.00 -11.50
C VAL A 142 29.55 1.22 -11.09
N ASN A 143 29.31 2.39 -11.68
CA ASN A 143 30.07 3.61 -11.41
C ASN A 143 31.61 3.36 -11.32
N SER A 144 32.17 2.69 -12.33
CA SER A 144 33.60 2.33 -12.47
C SER A 144 34.12 1.20 -11.58
N THR A 145 33.31 0.62 -10.69
CA THR A 145 33.70 -0.50 -9.82
C THR A 145 33.09 -1.82 -10.32
N PHE A 146 33.90 -2.89 -10.33
CA PHE A 146 33.45 -4.22 -10.75
C PHE A 146 32.72 -4.96 -9.62
N PHE A 147 31.60 -5.60 -9.99
CA PHE A 147 30.80 -6.49 -9.13
C PHE A 147 30.44 -7.77 -9.90
N ASP A 148 30.41 -8.89 -9.19
CA ASP A 148 29.99 -10.17 -9.75
C ASP A 148 28.47 -10.21 -9.97
N ARG A 149 27.71 -9.55 -9.08
CA ARG A 149 26.23 -9.55 -9.06
C ARG A 149 25.68 -8.16 -8.74
N ILE A 150 24.45 -7.91 -9.20
CA ILE A 150 23.70 -6.68 -8.87
C ILE A 150 22.32 -7.06 -8.35
N ILE A 151 21.87 -6.39 -7.30
CA ILE A 151 20.49 -6.46 -6.78
C ILE A 151 19.84 -5.08 -6.93
N ILE A 152 18.80 -4.97 -7.75
CA ILE A 152 18.02 -3.76 -7.94
C ILE A 152 16.93 -3.72 -6.86
N ALA A 153 17.09 -2.84 -5.88
CA ALA A 153 16.19 -2.65 -4.74
C ALA A 153 15.79 -1.17 -4.59
N ALA A 154 15.68 -0.46 -5.72
CA ALA A 154 15.48 0.99 -5.78
C ALA A 154 14.04 1.44 -5.51
N GLY A 155 13.14 0.51 -5.15
CA GLY A 155 11.73 0.80 -4.88
C GLY A 155 10.92 1.13 -6.13
N GLY A 156 9.70 1.64 -5.93
CA GLY A 156 8.78 2.06 -6.97
C GLY A 156 8.84 3.56 -7.27
N LYS A 157 7.65 4.21 -7.32
CA LYS A 157 7.50 5.66 -7.53
C LYS A 157 6.85 6.39 -6.36
N SER A 158 6.28 5.67 -5.42
CA SER A 158 5.56 6.25 -4.28
C SER A 158 6.49 6.88 -3.27
N ALA A 159 6.08 8.03 -2.72
CA ALA A 159 6.87 8.89 -1.85
C ALA A 159 8.23 9.31 -2.47
N PRO A 160 8.24 10.00 -3.64
CA PRO A 160 9.46 10.28 -4.41
C PRO A 160 10.51 11.08 -3.62
N LYS A 161 10.09 11.90 -2.64
CA LYS A 161 11.00 12.62 -1.73
C LYS A 161 11.90 11.70 -0.89
N THR A 162 11.55 10.41 -0.79
CA THR A 162 12.36 9.40 -0.08
C THR A 162 13.39 8.71 -0.96
N GLY A 163 13.42 9.05 -2.25
CA GLY A 163 14.31 8.43 -3.23
C GLY A 163 13.66 7.40 -4.15
N SER A 164 12.38 7.12 -3.97
CA SER A 164 11.60 6.16 -4.77
C SER A 164 10.95 6.87 -5.95
N ASP A 165 11.68 7.10 -7.03
CA ASP A 165 11.26 7.89 -8.20
C ASP A 165 11.20 7.09 -9.51
N GLY A 166 11.43 5.77 -9.45
CA GLY A 166 11.36 4.86 -10.58
C GLY A 166 12.68 4.64 -11.32
N ASP A 167 13.82 5.03 -10.75
CA ASP A 167 15.14 4.77 -11.36
C ASP A 167 15.40 3.28 -11.55
N GLY A 168 14.92 2.42 -10.65
CA GLY A 168 14.99 0.96 -10.81
C GLY A 168 14.37 0.46 -12.12
N TYR A 169 13.30 1.09 -12.58
CA TYR A 169 12.65 0.75 -13.86
C TYR A 169 13.50 1.14 -15.06
N LYS A 170 14.22 2.25 -14.97
CA LYS A 170 15.16 2.69 -16.03
C LYS A 170 16.31 1.69 -16.16
N ILE A 171 16.84 1.23 -15.00
CA ILE A 171 17.89 0.21 -14.96
C ILE A 171 17.38 -1.10 -15.55
N ALA A 172 16.21 -1.58 -15.11
CA ALA A 172 15.61 -2.80 -15.62
C ALA A 172 15.44 -2.78 -17.15
N LYS A 173 14.98 -1.65 -17.71
CA LYS A 173 14.84 -1.46 -19.17
C LYS A 173 16.16 -1.61 -19.93
N ARG A 174 17.30 -1.15 -19.36
CA ARG A 174 18.63 -1.29 -19.99
C ARG A 174 19.02 -2.76 -20.17
N PHE A 175 18.52 -3.66 -19.30
CA PHE A 175 18.72 -5.10 -19.39
C PHE A 175 17.58 -5.84 -20.11
N GLY A 176 16.77 -5.11 -20.88
CA GLY A 176 15.71 -5.69 -21.73
C GLY A 176 14.42 -6.03 -21.00
N HIS A 177 14.28 -5.73 -19.70
CA HIS A 177 13.01 -5.90 -19.00
C HIS A 177 11.97 -4.89 -19.48
N LYS A 178 10.70 -5.25 -19.32
CA LYS A 178 9.55 -4.41 -19.72
C LYS A 178 8.70 -4.06 -18.48
N PRO A 179 9.18 -3.17 -17.60
CA PRO A 179 8.40 -2.77 -16.43
C PRO A 179 7.02 -2.25 -16.86
N LEU A 180 5.99 -2.73 -16.19
CA LEU A 180 4.63 -2.25 -16.34
C LEU A 180 4.54 -0.80 -15.88
N LYS A 181 3.54 -0.09 -16.39
CA LYS A 181 3.28 1.29 -15.99
C LYS A 181 3.08 1.37 -14.49
N ALA A 182 3.87 2.20 -13.84
CA ALA A 182 3.71 2.48 -12.42
C ALA A 182 2.46 3.32 -12.18
N LEU A 183 1.63 2.91 -11.24
CA LEU A 183 0.40 3.56 -10.83
C LEU A 183 0.40 3.77 -9.31
N PRO A 184 -0.19 4.87 -8.79
CA PRO A 184 -0.32 5.07 -7.35
C PRO A 184 -1.26 4.03 -6.73
N ALA A 185 -0.85 3.47 -5.58
CA ALA A 185 -1.64 2.54 -4.79
C ALA A 185 -1.58 2.89 -3.30
N LEU A 186 -2.52 2.39 -2.50
CA LEU A 186 -2.73 2.76 -1.10
C LEU A 186 -2.76 4.28 -0.92
N THR A 187 -3.72 4.91 -1.59
CA THR A 187 -3.89 6.36 -1.60
C THR A 187 -5.38 6.75 -1.61
N GLN A 188 -5.67 8.02 -1.40
CA GLN A 188 -7.03 8.55 -1.44
C GLN A 188 -7.69 8.39 -2.81
N LEU A 189 -9.01 8.24 -2.81
CA LEU A 189 -9.86 8.22 -4.00
C LEU A 189 -10.43 9.62 -4.22
N ILE A 190 -10.32 10.14 -5.43
CA ILE A 190 -10.73 11.49 -5.79
C ILE A 190 -12.02 11.44 -6.58
N SER A 191 -12.96 12.31 -6.22
CA SER A 191 -14.24 12.51 -6.88
C SER A 191 -14.45 13.98 -7.23
N ASN A 192 -15.17 14.25 -8.32
CA ASN A 192 -15.52 15.60 -8.75
C ASN A 192 -16.82 16.11 -8.09
N GLU A 193 -17.42 15.35 -7.20
CA GLU A 193 -18.68 15.68 -6.54
C GLU A 193 -18.50 16.84 -5.54
N LYS A 194 -19.25 17.92 -5.75
CA LYS A 194 -19.10 19.16 -5.01
C LYS A 194 -19.48 19.06 -3.53
N TYR A 195 -20.31 18.08 -3.15
CA TYR A 195 -20.77 17.90 -1.78
C TYR A 195 -19.65 17.47 -0.82
N PHE A 196 -18.54 16.92 -1.32
CA PHE A 196 -17.42 16.52 -0.46
C PHE A 196 -16.88 17.67 0.40
N LYS A 197 -16.86 18.90 -0.11
CA LYS A 197 -16.46 20.07 0.67
C LYS A 197 -17.31 20.26 1.94
N SER A 198 -18.62 19.97 1.87
CA SER A 198 -19.54 20.14 3.00
C SER A 198 -19.40 19.07 4.08
N ILE A 199 -18.87 17.90 3.72
CA ILE A 199 -18.69 16.74 4.61
C ILE A 199 -17.22 16.47 4.95
N SER A 200 -16.33 17.34 4.55
CA SER A 200 -14.90 17.21 4.81
C SER A 200 -14.59 17.13 6.30
N GLY A 201 -13.66 16.21 6.66
CA GLY A 201 -13.23 15.94 8.02
C GLY A 201 -14.09 14.94 8.77
N VAL A 202 -15.20 14.46 8.20
CA VAL A 202 -16.01 13.41 8.82
C VAL A 202 -15.28 12.06 8.72
N ARG A 203 -15.30 11.32 9.83
CA ARG A 203 -14.87 9.92 9.90
C ARG A 203 -16.07 9.05 10.25
N ALA A 204 -16.14 7.90 9.62
CA ALA A 204 -17.17 6.90 9.87
C ALA A 204 -16.59 5.52 9.61
N GLU A 205 -17.05 4.51 10.34
CA GLU A 205 -16.87 3.12 9.95
C GLU A 205 -17.83 2.82 8.81
N ALA A 206 -17.35 2.20 7.73
CA ALA A 206 -18.16 1.97 6.53
C ALA A 206 -17.71 0.73 5.76
N TYR A 207 -18.65 0.16 5.02
CA TYR A 207 -18.40 -0.86 4.00
C TYR A 207 -18.37 -0.19 2.62
N LEU A 208 -17.33 -0.46 1.86
CA LEU A 208 -17.12 0.06 0.52
C LEU A 208 -17.16 -1.07 -0.49
N SER A 209 -18.03 -0.97 -1.49
CA SER A 209 -18.10 -1.91 -2.61
C SER A 209 -17.62 -1.22 -3.88
N LEU A 210 -16.56 -1.75 -4.49
CA LEU A 210 -16.00 -1.26 -5.74
C LEU A 210 -16.72 -1.89 -6.93
N TYR A 211 -17.12 -1.04 -7.86
CA TYR A 211 -17.63 -1.43 -9.18
C TYR A 211 -16.76 -0.84 -10.29
N ILE A 212 -16.40 -1.66 -11.27
CA ILE A 212 -15.74 -1.22 -12.51
C ILE A 212 -16.65 -1.55 -13.70
N ASP A 213 -17.05 -0.52 -14.46
CA ASP A 213 -18.05 -0.62 -15.54
C ASP A 213 -19.33 -1.33 -15.07
N GLY A 214 -19.80 -1.01 -13.87
CA GLY A 214 -21.01 -1.57 -13.26
C GLY A 214 -20.88 -3.00 -12.73
N ARG A 215 -19.71 -3.65 -12.86
CA ARG A 215 -19.46 -4.98 -12.30
C ARG A 215 -18.83 -4.88 -10.91
N PHE A 216 -19.37 -5.60 -9.95
CA PHE A 216 -18.76 -5.73 -8.61
C PHE A 216 -17.37 -6.36 -8.72
N ILE A 217 -16.39 -5.76 -8.02
CA ILE A 217 -15.00 -6.20 -8.03
C ILE A 217 -14.55 -6.66 -6.64
N LYS A 218 -14.73 -5.80 -5.63
CA LYS A 218 -14.23 -6.06 -4.27
C LYS A 218 -15.02 -5.26 -3.24
N LYS A 219 -15.15 -5.83 -2.05
CA LYS A 219 -15.66 -5.14 -0.85
C LYS A 219 -14.51 -4.91 0.12
N SER A 220 -14.50 -3.76 0.78
CA SER A 220 -13.58 -3.41 1.86
C SER A 220 -14.36 -2.80 3.01
N HIS A 221 -13.83 -2.92 4.24
CA HIS A 221 -14.46 -2.43 5.47
C HIS A 221 -13.43 -1.74 6.35
N GLY A 222 -13.84 -0.70 7.05
CA GLY A 222 -13.01 -0.03 8.05
C GLY A 222 -13.28 1.46 8.15
N GLU A 223 -12.37 2.19 8.83
CA GLU A 223 -12.48 3.64 8.97
C GLU A 223 -12.37 4.32 7.59
N LEU A 224 -13.45 5.02 7.25
CA LEU A 224 -13.54 5.91 6.11
C LEU A 224 -13.37 7.36 6.58
N GLN A 225 -12.51 8.11 5.95
CA GLN A 225 -12.38 9.55 6.13
C GLN A 225 -12.86 10.28 4.87
N LEU A 226 -13.85 11.15 5.03
CA LEU A 226 -14.32 12.02 3.96
C LEU A 226 -13.44 13.26 3.92
N THR A 227 -12.88 13.56 2.76
CA THR A 227 -12.03 14.73 2.51
C THR A 227 -12.77 15.74 1.64
N ASP A 228 -12.22 16.89 1.40
CA ASP A 228 -12.76 17.90 0.50
C ASP A 228 -12.78 17.46 -0.96
N THR A 229 -12.01 16.43 -1.32
CA THR A 229 -11.86 15.93 -2.68
C THR A 229 -12.32 14.47 -2.87
N GLY A 230 -12.79 13.79 -1.82
CA GLY A 230 -13.25 12.40 -1.94
C GLY A 230 -13.06 11.55 -0.70
N LEU A 231 -12.58 10.31 -0.89
CA LEU A 231 -12.52 9.27 0.11
C LEU A 231 -11.08 8.97 0.52
N SER A 232 -10.83 8.85 1.81
CA SER A 232 -9.56 8.46 2.41
C SER A 232 -9.82 7.43 3.52
N GLY A 233 -8.76 6.91 4.15
CA GLY A 233 -8.87 5.88 5.18
C GLY A 233 -8.56 4.48 4.63
N ILE A 234 -8.35 3.52 5.55
CA ILE A 234 -7.84 2.19 5.21
C ILE A 234 -8.73 1.49 4.18
N CYS A 235 -10.05 1.50 4.38
CA CYS A 235 -11.00 0.83 3.48
C CYS A 235 -10.98 1.41 2.05
N SER A 236 -10.72 2.71 1.87
CA SER A 236 -10.59 3.32 0.55
C SER A 236 -9.21 3.05 -0.08
N PHE A 237 -8.16 3.00 0.74
CA PHE A 237 -6.79 2.71 0.26
C PHE A 237 -6.70 1.31 -0.34
N GLU A 238 -7.33 0.31 0.25
CA GLU A 238 -7.35 -1.06 -0.25
C GLU A 238 -8.00 -1.22 -1.63
N LEU A 239 -8.89 -0.31 -2.00
CA LEU A 239 -9.53 -0.31 -3.31
C LEU A 239 -8.72 0.48 -4.36
N SER A 240 -7.83 1.37 -3.91
CA SER A 240 -7.17 2.36 -4.76
C SER A 240 -6.31 1.76 -5.87
N SER A 241 -5.66 0.62 -5.64
CA SER A 241 -4.83 -0.08 -6.64
C SER A 241 -5.69 -0.57 -7.81
N LEU A 242 -6.83 -1.23 -7.51
CA LEU A 242 -7.78 -1.71 -8.52
C LEU A 242 -8.42 -0.56 -9.30
N ILE A 243 -8.78 0.52 -8.60
CA ILE A 243 -9.34 1.73 -9.19
C ILE A 243 -8.31 2.40 -10.11
N SER A 244 -7.07 2.52 -9.65
CA SER A 244 -5.97 3.13 -10.42
C SER A 244 -5.77 2.40 -11.76
N ARG A 245 -5.76 1.07 -11.75
CA ARG A 245 -5.67 0.23 -12.96
C ARG A 245 -6.91 0.36 -13.84
N GLY A 246 -8.11 0.39 -13.24
CA GLY A 246 -9.36 0.58 -13.96
C GLY A 246 -9.38 1.90 -14.73
N ILE A 247 -9.05 3.00 -14.07
CA ILE A 247 -8.99 4.34 -14.66
C ILE A 247 -7.90 4.43 -15.73
N ASP A 248 -6.72 3.85 -15.49
CA ASP A 248 -5.64 3.82 -16.49
C ASP A 248 -6.06 3.09 -17.76
N SER A 249 -6.92 2.08 -17.63
CA SER A 249 -7.54 1.35 -18.74
C SER A 249 -8.81 2.04 -19.30
N LYS A 250 -9.06 3.31 -18.93
CA LYS A 250 -10.23 4.13 -19.33
C LYS A 250 -11.59 3.53 -18.94
N ARG A 251 -11.63 2.76 -17.87
CA ARG A 251 -12.85 2.14 -17.33
C ARG A 251 -13.45 3.04 -16.24
N LYS A 252 -14.78 3.03 -16.13
CA LYS A 252 -15.52 3.77 -15.10
C LYS A 252 -15.39 3.06 -13.75
N ALA A 253 -14.92 3.78 -12.72
CA ALA A 253 -14.85 3.30 -11.36
C ALA A 253 -15.90 3.99 -10.48
N GLU A 254 -16.68 3.20 -9.73
CA GLU A 254 -17.69 3.66 -8.79
C GLU A 254 -17.51 2.93 -7.46
N VAL A 255 -17.64 3.66 -6.35
CA VAL A 255 -17.65 3.09 -4.99
C VAL A 255 -19.04 3.31 -4.40
N GLU A 256 -19.68 2.22 -3.98
CA GLU A 256 -20.90 2.25 -3.18
C GLU A 256 -20.54 2.12 -1.71
N ILE A 257 -21.01 3.06 -0.88
CA ILE A 257 -20.70 3.15 0.53
C ILE A 257 -21.95 2.78 1.34
N ASN A 258 -21.82 1.82 2.25
CA ASN A 258 -22.78 1.58 3.30
C ASN A 258 -22.21 2.13 4.63
N PHE A 259 -22.87 3.17 5.16
CA PHE A 259 -22.45 3.87 6.39
C PHE A 259 -23.01 3.23 7.67
N PHE A 260 -23.78 2.15 7.60
CA PHE A 260 -24.46 1.61 8.75
C PHE A 260 -24.38 0.08 8.85
N ASN A 261 -23.28 -0.43 9.40
CA ASN A 261 -23.09 -1.82 9.81
C ASN A 261 -23.51 -2.90 8.79
N ASP A 262 -23.38 -2.61 7.49
CA ASP A 262 -23.80 -3.49 6.40
C ASP A 262 -25.28 -3.89 6.40
N LEU A 263 -26.13 -3.09 7.09
CA LEU A 263 -27.57 -3.32 7.06
C LEU A 263 -28.15 -3.12 5.67
N SER A 264 -29.17 -3.90 5.35
CA SER A 264 -29.92 -3.71 4.12
C SER A 264 -30.72 -2.40 4.17
N LYS A 265 -31.03 -1.85 2.99
CA LYS A 265 -31.89 -0.67 2.87
C LYS A 265 -33.23 -0.87 3.58
N LYS A 266 -33.80 -2.10 3.52
CA LYS A 266 -35.06 -2.45 4.17
C LYS A 266 -34.95 -2.37 5.68
N ASP A 267 -33.90 -2.97 6.25
CA ASP A 267 -33.69 -2.99 7.70
C ASP A 267 -33.45 -1.57 8.25
N PHE A 268 -32.68 -0.77 7.50
CA PHE A 268 -32.47 0.64 7.86
C PHE A 268 -33.75 1.47 7.76
N ALA A 269 -34.56 1.26 6.73
CA ALA A 269 -35.88 1.90 6.63
C ALA A 269 -36.81 1.55 7.79
N GLU A 270 -36.82 0.29 8.24
CA GLU A 270 -37.57 -0.15 9.42
C GLU A 270 -37.07 0.53 10.70
N LEU A 271 -35.75 0.65 10.85
CA LEU A 271 -35.16 1.40 11.95
C LEU A 271 -35.60 2.87 11.96
N LEU A 272 -35.62 3.53 10.78
CA LEU A 272 -36.11 4.91 10.67
C LEU A 272 -37.61 5.00 11.02
N ARG A 273 -38.47 4.09 10.54
CA ARG A 273 -39.89 4.08 10.91
C ARG A 273 -40.12 3.91 12.41
N LYS A 274 -39.38 3.02 13.08
CA LYS A 274 -39.44 2.86 14.54
C LYS A 274 -39.05 4.15 15.25
N ARG A 275 -37.99 4.81 14.77
CA ARG A 275 -37.48 6.06 15.34
C ARG A 275 -38.46 7.23 15.18
N ILE A 276 -39.04 7.35 13.99
CA ILE A 276 -40.07 8.35 13.68
C ILE A 276 -41.31 8.16 14.58
N LYS A 277 -41.75 6.94 14.79
CA LYS A 277 -42.90 6.60 15.65
C LYS A 277 -42.73 7.08 17.09
N LEU A 278 -41.47 7.08 17.60
CA LEU A 278 -41.17 7.54 18.95
C LEU A 278 -41.32 9.07 19.11
N GLN A 279 -41.03 9.84 18.07
CA GLN A 279 -41.04 11.30 18.09
C GLN A 279 -41.44 11.87 16.71
N PRO A 280 -42.71 11.75 16.32
CA PRO A 280 -43.15 12.12 14.97
C PRO A 280 -43.05 13.65 14.69
N GLU A 281 -43.18 14.48 15.71
CA GLU A 281 -43.08 15.93 15.60
C GLU A 281 -41.64 16.46 15.55
N ARG A 282 -40.65 15.57 15.73
CA ARG A 282 -39.23 15.96 15.65
C ARG A 282 -38.90 16.46 14.23
N PRO A 283 -38.22 17.63 14.08
CA PRO A 283 -37.74 18.11 12.79
C PRO A 283 -36.81 17.09 12.11
N ALA A 284 -36.90 16.92 10.79
CA ALA A 284 -36.09 15.98 10.02
C ALA A 284 -34.59 16.24 10.20
N GLU A 285 -34.17 17.49 10.42
CA GLU A 285 -32.78 17.83 10.74
C GLU A 285 -32.20 16.96 11.87
N LEU A 286 -33.04 16.58 12.83
CA LEU A 286 -32.66 15.83 14.02
C LEU A 286 -32.88 14.30 13.86
N LEU A 287 -33.39 13.85 12.71
CA LEU A 287 -33.74 12.44 12.49
C LEU A 287 -32.55 11.49 12.73
N PHE A 288 -31.36 11.87 12.34
CA PHE A 288 -30.15 11.08 12.43
C PHE A 288 -29.29 11.38 13.68
N THR A 289 -29.75 12.23 14.59
CA THR A 289 -29.03 12.54 15.84
C THR A 289 -28.78 11.26 16.64
N GLY A 290 -27.52 10.99 17.02
CA GLY A 290 -27.10 9.76 17.70
C GLY A 290 -26.85 8.58 16.77
N ILE A 291 -26.99 8.75 15.44
CA ILE A 291 -26.61 7.75 14.42
C ILE A 291 -25.39 8.24 13.64
N PHE A 292 -25.47 9.45 13.07
CA PHE A 292 -24.42 10.01 12.21
C PHE A 292 -23.93 11.38 12.66
N ASN A 293 -22.76 11.75 12.17
CA ASN A 293 -22.25 13.12 12.25
C ASN A 293 -23.25 14.08 11.57
N LYS A 294 -23.43 15.29 12.15
CA LYS A 294 -24.37 16.30 11.63
C LYS A 294 -24.16 16.61 10.15
N LYS A 295 -22.91 16.73 9.68
CA LYS A 295 -22.61 16.99 8.25
C LYS A 295 -23.15 15.90 7.33
N LEU A 296 -22.98 14.62 7.69
CA LEU A 296 -23.54 13.49 6.93
C LEU A 296 -25.07 13.50 6.97
N SER A 297 -25.65 13.72 8.13
CA SER A 297 -27.11 13.80 8.30
C SER A 297 -27.74 14.84 7.36
N LEU A 298 -27.14 16.03 7.31
CA LEU A 298 -27.60 17.10 6.43
C LEU A 298 -27.43 16.75 4.94
N LEU A 299 -26.34 16.05 4.58
CA LEU A 299 -26.16 15.58 3.21
C LEU A 299 -27.25 14.57 2.80
N PHE A 300 -27.54 13.56 3.65
CA PHE A 300 -28.56 12.56 3.37
C PHE A 300 -29.95 13.19 3.20
N LEU A 301 -30.31 14.12 4.06
CA LEU A 301 -31.59 14.88 3.93
C LEU A 301 -31.63 15.67 2.64
N LYS A 302 -30.55 16.35 2.28
CA LYS A 302 -30.45 17.10 1.03
C LYS A 302 -30.60 16.19 -0.19
N MET A 303 -29.96 15.01 -0.20
CA MET A 303 -30.07 14.02 -1.29
C MET A 303 -31.50 13.47 -1.44
N ALA A 304 -32.20 13.32 -0.31
CA ALA A 304 -33.61 12.92 -0.32
C ALA A 304 -34.57 14.09 -0.56
N SER A 305 -34.06 15.29 -0.80
CA SER A 305 -34.88 16.52 -0.97
C SER A 305 -35.83 16.77 0.21
N VAL A 306 -35.45 16.37 1.41
CA VAL A 306 -36.23 16.55 2.64
C VAL A 306 -35.90 17.90 3.26
N SER A 307 -36.93 18.74 3.51
CA SER A 307 -36.77 20.00 4.26
C SER A 307 -36.37 19.74 5.70
N LEU A 308 -35.40 20.51 6.20
CA LEU A 308 -34.86 20.34 7.53
C LEU A 308 -35.91 20.52 8.65
N ASN A 309 -36.87 21.43 8.44
CA ASN A 309 -37.94 21.77 9.41
C ASN A 309 -39.16 20.85 9.22
N LYS A 310 -39.17 19.92 8.27
CA LYS A 310 -40.30 19.01 8.09
C LYS A 310 -40.42 18.07 9.27
N ASN A 311 -41.65 17.91 9.81
CA ASN A 311 -41.89 16.92 10.85
C ASN A 311 -41.56 15.50 10.35
N SER A 312 -40.77 14.74 11.12
CA SER A 312 -40.33 13.40 10.72
C SER A 312 -41.53 12.46 10.46
N GLY A 313 -42.63 12.60 11.22
CA GLY A 313 -43.87 11.85 11.04
C GLY A 313 -44.61 12.11 9.72
N SER A 314 -44.27 13.17 9.01
CA SER A 314 -44.85 13.52 7.70
C SER A 314 -43.96 13.05 6.51
N LEU A 315 -42.88 12.33 6.78
CA LEU A 315 -42.06 11.74 5.72
C LEU A 315 -42.83 10.62 5.01
N ASN A 316 -42.85 10.69 3.69
CA ASN A 316 -43.50 9.67 2.86
C ASN A 316 -42.54 8.51 2.56
N GLU A 317 -43.09 7.41 2.06
CA GLU A 317 -42.31 6.18 1.76
C GLU A 317 -41.20 6.40 0.73
N LYS A 318 -41.38 7.31 -0.24
CA LYS A 318 -40.34 7.65 -1.22
C LYS A 318 -39.16 8.37 -0.56
N GLU A 319 -39.45 9.32 0.33
CA GLU A 319 -38.40 10.01 1.10
C GLU A 319 -37.63 9.04 2.01
N LEU A 320 -38.35 8.13 2.70
CA LEU A 320 -37.72 7.10 3.54
C LEU A 320 -36.85 6.14 2.71
N ALA A 321 -37.31 5.72 1.56
CA ALA A 321 -36.52 4.88 0.64
C ALA A 321 -35.26 5.61 0.18
N THR A 322 -35.37 6.88 -0.23
CA THR A 322 -34.23 7.69 -0.68
C THR A 322 -33.22 7.95 0.45
N LEU A 323 -33.72 8.19 1.68
CA LEU A 323 -32.84 8.31 2.87
C LEU A 323 -32.08 7.00 3.12
N SER A 324 -32.78 5.86 3.04
CA SER A 324 -32.17 4.54 3.21
C SER A 324 -31.13 4.23 2.10
N ASP A 325 -31.42 4.62 0.87
CA ASP A 325 -30.46 4.52 -0.24
C ASP A 325 -29.23 5.39 0.02
N SER A 326 -29.43 6.61 0.48
CA SER A 326 -28.34 7.55 0.78
C SER A 326 -27.44 7.08 1.93
N VAL A 327 -27.91 6.21 2.81
CA VAL A 327 -27.13 5.65 3.92
C VAL A 327 -26.49 4.32 3.56
N CYS A 328 -27.26 3.40 2.95
CA CYS A 328 -26.82 2.01 2.73
C CYS A 328 -26.23 1.75 1.34
N SER A 329 -26.41 2.67 0.38
CA SER A 329 -25.93 2.52 -1.00
C SER A 329 -25.50 3.84 -1.60
N PHE A 330 -24.77 4.62 -0.85
CA PHE A 330 -24.27 5.93 -1.28
C PHE A 330 -23.23 5.76 -2.39
N ARG A 331 -23.55 6.13 -3.62
CA ARG A 331 -22.68 5.95 -4.78
C ARG A 331 -21.83 7.17 -5.07
N VAL A 332 -20.54 6.92 -5.29
CA VAL A 332 -19.53 7.93 -5.61
C VAL A 332 -18.78 7.51 -6.87
N VAL A 333 -18.80 8.36 -7.88
CA VAL A 333 -17.97 8.17 -9.08
C VAL A 333 -16.56 8.66 -8.75
N ILE A 334 -15.57 7.78 -8.98
CA ILE A 334 -14.16 8.08 -8.74
C ILE A 334 -13.53 8.55 -10.06
N SER A 335 -13.06 9.78 -10.07
CA SER A 335 -12.44 10.42 -11.25
C SER A 335 -10.94 10.15 -11.35
N SER A 336 -10.25 10.00 -10.21
CA SER A 336 -8.83 9.71 -10.13
C SER A 336 -8.46 9.18 -8.74
N VAL A 337 -7.20 8.85 -8.55
CA VAL A 337 -6.61 8.54 -7.24
C VAL A 337 -5.55 9.59 -6.89
N GLY A 338 -5.12 9.62 -5.64
CA GLY A 338 -4.02 10.49 -5.20
C GLY A 338 -2.72 10.20 -5.98
N ASP A 339 -1.88 11.20 -6.13
CA ASP A 339 -0.60 11.12 -6.84
C ASP A 339 0.45 10.28 -6.08
N PHE A 340 1.61 10.09 -6.69
CA PHE A 340 2.72 9.37 -6.08
C PHE A 340 3.28 10.03 -4.81
N ALA A 341 3.12 11.34 -4.64
CA ALA A 341 3.55 12.03 -3.44
C ALA A 341 2.71 11.66 -2.21
N LYS A 342 1.44 11.30 -2.44
CA LYS A 342 0.47 10.91 -1.41
C LYS A 342 0.25 9.40 -1.31
N SER A 343 0.72 8.62 -2.28
CA SER A 343 0.57 7.17 -2.26
C SER A 343 1.62 6.50 -1.37
N GLN A 344 1.23 5.43 -0.69
CA GLN A 344 2.15 4.65 0.13
C GLN A 344 2.94 3.64 -0.71
N VAL A 345 2.31 3.09 -1.75
CA VAL A 345 2.83 1.99 -2.56
C VAL A 345 2.62 2.28 -4.05
N THR A 346 3.47 1.69 -4.87
CA THR A 346 3.38 1.68 -6.33
C THR A 346 2.83 0.34 -6.79
N SER A 347 1.82 0.35 -7.62
CA SER A 347 1.38 -0.81 -8.40
C SER A 347 2.05 -0.80 -9.77
N GLY A 348 2.41 -1.96 -10.31
CA GLY A 348 3.23 -2.11 -11.51
C GLY A 348 4.72 -2.21 -11.18
N GLY A 349 5.56 -2.32 -12.20
CA GLY A 349 6.99 -2.57 -12.05
C GLY A 349 7.48 -3.73 -12.91
N VAL A 350 8.61 -4.34 -12.56
CA VAL A 350 9.16 -5.48 -13.30
C VAL A 350 8.26 -6.71 -13.11
N PRO A 351 7.70 -7.27 -14.19
CA PRO A 351 6.78 -8.41 -14.10
C PRO A 351 7.45 -9.64 -13.50
N LEU A 352 6.73 -10.39 -12.65
CA LEU A 352 7.26 -11.60 -12.01
C LEU A 352 7.59 -12.72 -13.00
N ASN A 353 6.92 -12.78 -14.15
CA ASN A 353 7.26 -13.74 -15.21
C ASN A 353 8.61 -13.47 -15.88
N GLU A 354 9.23 -12.31 -15.66
CA GLU A 354 10.57 -11.95 -16.15
C GLU A 354 11.71 -12.32 -15.18
N VAL A 355 11.37 -12.83 -14.00
CA VAL A 355 12.34 -13.33 -12.99
C VAL A 355 12.09 -14.80 -12.66
N ASN A 356 13.11 -15.47 -12.10
CA ASN A 356 12.98 -16.82 -11.59
C ASN A 356 12.51 -16.81 -10.11
N GLU A 357 12.41 -17.98 -9.49
CA GLU A 357 11.98 -18.16 -8.11
C GLU A 357 12.99 -17.65 -7.05
N ASN A 358 14.17 -17.24 -7.47
CA ASN A 358 15.19 -16.58 -6.65
C ASN A 358 15.26 -15.07 -6.95
N LEU A 359 14.30 -14.55 -7.72
CA LEU A 359 14.22 -13.17 -8.18
C LEU A 359 15.40 -12.73 -9.06
N GLU A 360 16.13 -13.69 -9.63
CA GLU A 360 17.13 -13.43 -10.67
C GLU A 360 16.42 -13.18 -12.02
N SER A 361 16.95 -12.25 -12.77
CA SER A 361 16.50 -11.93 -14.13
C SER A 361 16.63 -13.14 -15.06
N LYS A 362 15.54 -13.47 -15.76
CA LYS A 362 15.59 -14.45 -16.86
C LYS A 362 16.31 -13.93 -18.11
N LYS A 363 16.57 -12.61 -18.16
CA LYS A 363 17.21 -11.95 -19.33
C LYS A 363 18.68 -11.70 -19.10
N LYS A 364 19.12 -11.58 -17.85
CA LYS A 364 20.52 -11.28 -17.51
C LYS A 364 20.93 -12.04 -16.25
N LYS A 365 21.82 -13.00 -16.41
CA LYS A 365 22.41 -13.75 -15.29
C LYS A 365 23.18 -12.81 -14.36
N GLY A 366 23.01 -13.01 -13.05
CA GLY A 366 23.66 -12.20 -12.02
C GLY A 366 22.98 -10.89 -11.72
N LEU A 367 21.85 -10.58 -12.36
CA LEU A 367 20.99 -9.43 -12.06
C LEU A 367 19.76 -9.90 -11.28
N PHE A 368 19.55 -9.34 -10.09
CA PHE A 368 18.43 -9.67 -9.21
C PHE A 368 17.55 -8.44 -8.95
N PHE A 369 16.31 -8.69 -8.54
CA PHE A 369 15.35 -7.63 -8.16
C PHE A 369 14.80 -7.93 -6.77
N ALA A 370 14.53 -6.87 -5.97
CA ALA A 370 13.93 -7.01 -4.65
C ALA A 370 13.03 -5.83 -4.29
N GLY A 371 11.93 -6.12 -3.62
CA GLY A 371 10.98 -5.12 -3.14
C GLY A 371 10.07 -4.56 -4.21
N GLU A 372 9.68 -3.30 -4.03
CA GLU A 372 8.63 -2.59 -4.79
C GLU A 372 9.03 -2.27 -6.26
N VAL A 373 10.26 -2.55 -6.67
CA VAL A 373 10.66 -2.48 -8.09
C VAL A 373 10.02 -3.60 -8.91
N LEU A 374 9.63 -4.69 -8.27
CA LEU A 374 8.84 -5.78 -8.85
C LEU A 374 7.35 -5.38 -8.89
N ASP A 375 6.61 -5.94 -9.86
CA ASP A 375 5.15 -5.76 -9.95
C ASP A 375 4.45 -6.56 -8.85
N VAL A 376 4.59 -6.11 -7.61
CA VAL A 376 3.93 -6.67 -6.43
C VAL A 376 3.52 -5.53 -5.51
N ASP A 377 2.23 -5.41 -5.24
CA ASP A 377 1.66 -4.50 -4.26
C ASP A 377 0.72 -5.26 -3.30
N GLY A 378 0.92 -5.09 -2.01
CA GLY A 378 0.09 -5.66 -0.94
C GLY A 378 -0.92 -4.66 -0.41
N ILE A 379 -1.95 -5.17 0.30
CA ILE A 379 -2.93 -4.35 1.01
C ILE A 379 -2.28 -3.54 2.16
N CYS A 380 -3.07 -2.70 2.86
CA CYS A 380 -2.62 -2.02 4.08
C CYS A 380 -2.37 -3.02 5.21
N GLY A 381 -1.34 -2.78 6.06
CA GLY A 381 -1.20 -3.59 7.28
C GLY A 381 0.11 -4.34 7.45
N GLY A 382 1.22 -3.88 6.87
CA GLY A 382 2.56 -4.50 7.02
C GLY A 382 2.97 -5.41 5.86
N TYR A 383 2.06 -5.72 4.95
CA TYR A 383 2.27 -6.64 3.83
C TYR A 383 3.38 -6.17 2.86
N ASN A 384 3.40 -4.90 2.50
CA ASN A 384 4.40 -4.34 1.60
C ASN A 384 5.82 -4.34 2.21
N LEU A 385 5.93 -4.18 3.52
CA LEU A 385 7.21 -4.35 4.21
C LEU A 385 7.58 -5.83 4.29
N GLN A 386 6.63 -6.73 4.55
CA GLN A 386 6.91 -8.18 4.48
C GLN A 386 7.42 -8.58 3.10
N TRP A 387 6.80 -8.11 2.02
CA TRP A 387 7.32 -8.35 0.66
C TRP A 387 8.74 -7.81 0.49
N ALA A 388 9.02 -6.62 1.02
CA ALA A 388 10.37 -6.06 0.95
C ALA A 388 11.40 -6.94 1.68
N TRP A 389 11.05 -7.47 2.87
CA TRP A 389 11.91 -8.37 3.64
C TRP A 389 12.10 -9.70 2.93
N SER A 390 11.02 -10.37 2.55
CA SER A 390 11.06 -11.69 1.91
C SER A 390 11.79 -11.68 0.57
N SER A 391 11.52 -10.69 -0.27
CA SER A 391 12.19 -10.55 -1.56
C SER A 391 13.66 -10.14 -1.40
N GLY A 392 13.97 -9.26 -0.44
CA GLY A 392 15.33 -8.87 -0.11
C GLY A 392 16.15 -10.07 0.38
N PHE A 393 15.59 -10.86 1.30
CA PHE A 393 16.21 -12.09 1.78
C PHE A 393 16.50 -13.06 0.64
N SER A 394 15.50 -13.33 -0.21
CA SER A 394 15.62 -14.30 -1.31
C SER A 394 16.67 -13.87 -2.32
N ALA A 395 16.62 -12.61 -2.77
CA ALA A 395 17.60 -12.07 -3.73
C ALA A 395 19.01 -12.01 -3.13
N GLY A 396 19.14 -11.57 -1.87
CA GLY A 396 20.43 -11.48 -1.19
C GLY A 396 21.09 -12.84 -0.99
N LYS A 397 20.32 -13.85 -0.58
CA LYS A 397 20.80 -15.23 -0.41
C LYS A 397 21.24 -15.81 -1.77
N ALA A 398 20.40 -15.73 -2.80
CA ALA A 398 20.73 -16.27 -4.11
C ALA A 398 21.95 -15.58 -4.74
N ALA A 399 22.04 -14.24 -4.66
CA ALA A 399 23.17 -13.51 -5.20
C ALA A 399 24.52 -13.88 -4.53
N ALA A 400 24.50 -14.33 -3.29
CA ALA A 400 25.71 -14.75 -2.58
C ALA A 400 26.22 -16.13 -3.05
N PHE A 401 25.33 -17.05 -3.42
CA PHE A 401 25.69 -18.43 -3.78
C PHE A 401 25.74 -18.66 -5.29
N ASP A 402 24.82 -18.16 -6.07
CA ASP A 402 24.74 -18.37 -7.53
C ASP A 402 25.71 -17.44 -8.29
#